data_38bdcf0161d28f5d5d8f9cb35e6d1bf1
#
_entry.id   38bdcf0161d28f5d5d8f9cb35e6d1bf1
#
_cell.length_a   1.000
_cell.length_b   1.000
_cell.length_c   1.000
_cell.angle_alpha   90.00
_cell.angle_beta   90.00
_cell.angle_gamma   90.00
#
_symmetry.space_group_name_H-M   'P 1'
#
loop_
_entity.id
_entity.type
_entity.pdbx_description
1 polymer ?
#
loop_
_entity_poly.entity_id
_entity_poly.type
_entity_poly.pdbx_seq_one_letter_code
_entity_poly.pdbx_strand_id
1 'polypeptide(L)'
;MISRRYFMMGTAVLPVAACGTAPEKRAGTAPGEVERLASTIQAMRADVDPEEASRAASIAFAHTRALAIQYQITDPPLVHNTKVNMGLKPRGLCWHWAEDMETRLNAEGFETLEMSRAIAEGRGFRIDHSTAIINARGDDYTNGVVLDPWREGGTLFFAPVAEDTRYFWEAREVVLGRRQDLRSVAG
;
A
#
# COMPACT_ATOMS: atom_id res chain seq x y z
N MET A 1 -41.28 40.62 45.60
CA MET A 1 -41.08 40.49 44.17
C MET A 1 -39.64 40.08 43.91
N ILE A 2 -39.42 38.79 43.66
CA ILE A 2 -38.05 38.21 43.39
C ILE A 2 -38.01 37.81 41.92
N SER A 3 -37.18 38.55 41.16
CA SER A 3 -36.96 38.30 39.72
C SER A 3 -35.96 37.16 39.53
N ARG A 4 -36.41 36.04 39.01
CA ARG A 4 -35.55 34.90 38.54
C ARG A 4 -34.98 35.24 37.18
N ARG A 5 -33.69 35.55 37.13
CA ARG A 5 -32.92 35.61 35.87
C ARG A 5 -32.49 34.19 35.49
N TYR A 6 -33.05 33.65 34.41
CA TYR A 6 -32.58 32.44 33.79
C TYR A 6 -31.29 32.73 33.02
N PHE A 7 -30.18 32.14 33.46
CA PHE A 7 -28.91 32.15 32.72
C PHE A 7 -28.90 30.95 31.75
N MET A 8 -29.15 31.22 30.47
CA MET A 8 -29.01 30.22 29.44
C MET A 8 -27.54 30.01 29.12
N MET A 9 -26.96 28.90 29.59
CA MET A 9 -25.66 28.42 29.13
C MET A 9 -25.82 27.80 27.75
N GLY A 10 -25.46 28.54 26.71
CA GLY A 10 -25.37 28.05 25.35
C GLY A 10 -24.10 27.18 25.20
N THR A 11 -24.27 25.87 25.05
CA THR A 11 -23.20 24.95 24.73
C THR A 11 -22.82 25.15 23.27
N ALA A 12 -21.72 25.83 23.00
CA ALA A 12 -21.16 25.92 21.64
C ALA A 12 -20.55 24.58 21.25
N VAL A 13 -21.24 23.81 20.44
CA VAL A 13 -20.68 22.63 19.76
C VAL A 13 -19.79 23.12 18.63
N LEU A 14 -18.48 23.09 18.85
CA LEU A 14 -17.51 23.34 17.79
C LEU A 14 -17.52 22.13 16.86
N PRO A 15 -17.76 22.30 15.55
CA PRO A 15 -17.57 21.22 14.60
C PRO A 15 -16.09 20.91 14.51
N VAL A 16 -15.70 19.70 14.94
CA VAL A 16 -14.38 19.13 14.64
C VAL A 16 -14.37 18.86 13.15
N ALA A 17 -13.89 19.81 12.35
CA ALA A 17 -13.58 19.60 10.96
C ALA A 17 -12.44 18.57 10.90
N ALA A 18 -12.76 17.30 10.67
CA ALA A 18 -11.80 16.29 10.31
C ALA A 18 -11.20 16.72 8.96
N CYS A 19 -10.05 17.39 8.98
CA CYS A 19 -9.27 17.73 7.79
C CYS A 19 -8.69 16.46 7.20
N GLY A 20 -9.52 15.63 6.56
CA GLY A 20 -9.07 14.59 5.65
C GLY A 20 -8.54 15.28 4.39
N THR A 21 -7.26 15.12 4.09
CA THR A 21 -6.69 15.61 2.83
C THR A 21 -7.32 14.84 1.68
N ALA A 22 -7.81 15.53 0.66
CA ALA A 22 -8.40 14.87 -0.51
C ALA A 22 -7.40 13.89 -1.16
N PRO A 23 -7.87 12.74 -1.70
CA PRO A 23 -7.01 11.70 -2.28
C PRO A 23 -6.03 12.25 -3.31
N GLU A 24 -6.48 13.19 -4.14
CA GLU A 24 -5.67 13.84 -5.18
C GLU A 24 -4.46 14.63 -4.63
N LYS A 25 -4.56 15.14 -3.40
CA LYS A 25 -3.44 15.85 -2.74
C LYS A 25 -2.46 14.91 -2.05
N ARG A 26 -2.92 13.72 -1.60
CA ARG A 26 -2.06 12.72 -0.97
C ARG A 26 -1.25 11.91 -1.98
N ALA A 27 -1.85 11.60 -3.13
CA ALA A 27 -1.22 10.84 -4.20
C ALA A 27 -0.31 11.68 -5.12
N GLY A 28 0.09 12.88 -4.69
CA GLY A 28 1.05 13.70 -5.42
C GLY A 28 2.42 13.04 -5.40
N THR A 29 2.93 12.66 -6.59
CA THR A 29 4.30 12.20 -6.75
C THR A 29 5.23 13.39 -6.59
N ALA A 30 6.20 13.31 -5.68
CA ALA A 30 7.22 14.35 -5.59
C ALA A 30 8.09 14.36 -6.87
N PRO A 31 8.63 15.52 -7.28
CA PRO A 31 9.52 15.59 -8.44
C PRO A 31 10.67 14.58 -8.32
N GLY A 32 10.96 13.84 -9.38
CA GLY A 32 12.03 12.85 -9.44
C GLY A 32 11.75 11.48 -8.81
N GLU A 33 10.60 11.26 -8.20
CA GLU A 33 10.28 9.96 -7.56
C GLU A 33 10.08 8.84 -8.60
N VAL A 34 9.51 9.15 -9.75
CA VAL A 34 9.34 8.18 -10.85
C VAL A 34 10.70 7.75 -11.38
N GLU A 35 11.57 8.72 -11.63
CA GLU A 35 12.94 8.49 -12.10
C GLU A 35 13.77 7.72 -11.06
N ARG A 36 13.58 8.02 -9.78
CA ARG A 36 14.23 7.29 -8.69
C ARG A 36 13.79 5.84 -8.64
N LEU A 37 12.49 5.56 -8.75
CA LEU A 37 11.98 4.19 -8.81
C LEU A 37 12.49 3.48 -10.07
N ALA A 38 12.45 4.12 -11.24
CA ALA A 38 12.97 3.55 -12.48
C ALA A 38 14.44 3.15 -12.35
N SER A 39 15.27 4.04 -11.79
CA SER A 39 16.69 3.75 -11.54
C SER A 39 16.89 2.61 -10.53
N THR A 40 16.04 2.54 -9.49
CA THR A 40 16.08 1.45 -8.50
C THR A 40 15.73 0.11 -9.15
N ILE A 41 14.70 0.07 -10.00
CA ILE A 41 14.30 -1.14 -10.74
C ILE A 41 15.41 -1.56 -11.71
N GLN A 42 15.97 -0.62 -12.46
CA GLN A 42 17.05 -0.91 -13.41
C GLN A 42 18.31 -1.45 -12.71
N ALA A 43 18.58 -1.00 -11.50
CA ALA A 43 19.76 -1.41 -10.73
C ALA A 43 19.67 -2.83 -10.15
N MET A 44 18.51 -3.50 -10.19
CA MET A 44 18.35 -4.86 -9.67
C MET A 44 19.26 -5.87 -10.37
N ARG A 45 19.37 -5.77 -11.69
CA ARG A 45 20.20 -6.67 -12.52
C ARG A 45 20.57 -6.03 -13.85
N ALA A 46 21.74 -6.36 -14.38
CA ALA A 46 22.29 -5.70 -15.59
C ALA A 46 21.48 -5.92 -16.87
N ASP A 47 20.65 -6.94 -16.93
CA ASP A 47 19.79 -7.28 -18.08
C ASP A 47 18.34 -6.75 -17.94
N VAL A 48 18.06 -5.97 -16.91
CA VAL A 48 16.78 -5.25 -16.81
C VAL A 48 16.74 -4.16 -17.87
N ASP A 49 15.72 -4.20 -18.71
CA ASP A 49 15.52 -3.21 -19.77
C ASP A 49 15.16 -1.84 -19.19
N PRO A 50 15.92 -0.77 -19.53
CA PRO A 50 15.69 0.57 -19.00
C PRO A 50 14.32 1.16 -19.36
N GLU A 51 13.75 0.82 -20.52
CA GLU A 51 12.44 1.29 -20.95
C GLU A 51 11.34 0.59 -20.16
N GLU A 52 11.50 -0.70 -19.87
CA GLU A 52 10.60 -1.43 -18.99
C GLU A 52 10.65 -0.89 -17.55
N ALA A 53 11.84 -0.63 -17.03
CA ALA A 53 12.01 -0.03 -15.70
C ALA A 53 11.31 1.34 -15.59
N SER A 54 11.49 2.21 -16.60
CA SER A 54 10.84 3.52 -16.67
C SER A 54 9.32 3.41 -16.79
N ARG A 55 8.84 2.49 -17.64
CA ARG A 55 7.42 2.22 -17.84
C ARG A 55 6.78 1.67 -16.56
N ALA A 56 7.41 0.70 -15.90
CA ALA A 56 6.93 0.12 -14.65
C ALA A 56 6.83 1.17 -13.54
N ALA A 57 7.84 2.02 -13.37
CA ALA A 57 7.83 3.11 -12.40
C ALA A 57 6.68 4.10 -12.65
N SER A 58 6.52 4.54 -13.89
CA SER A 58 5.44 5.46 -14.29
C SER A 58 4.06 4.86 -14.01
N ILE A 59 3.86 3.59 -14.34
CA ILE A 59 2.61 2.87 -14.09
C ILE A 59 2.37 2.72 -12.59
N ALA A 60 3.36 2.32 -11.80
CA ALA A 60 3.21 2.13 -10.38
C ALA A 60 2.71 3.41 -9.67
N PHE A 61 3.27 4.57 -10.00
CA PHE A 61 2.80 5.85 -9.46
C PHE A 61 1.42 6.24 -9.96
N ALA A 62 1.17 6.14 -11.27
CA ALA A 62 -0.12 6.48 -11.86
C ALA A 62 -1.24 5.57 -11.31
N HIS A 63 -0.98 4.27 -11.20
CA HIS A 63 -1.93 3.30 -10.68
C HIS A 63 -2.19 3.49 -9.19
N THR A 64 -1.16 3.77 -8.38
CA THR A 64 -1.31 4.14 -6.97
C THR A 64 -2.30 5.29 -6.81
N ARG A 65 -2.15 6.35 -7.61
CA ARG A 65 -3.07 7.49 -7.59
C ARG A 65 -4.50 7.09 -7.98
N ALA A 66 -4.66 6.31 -9.04
CA ALA A 66 -5.96 5.84 -9.48
C ALA A 66 -6.66 4.99 -8.40
N LEU A 67 -5.92 4.07 -7.76
CA LEU A 67 -6.43 3.25 -6.66
C LEU A 67 -6.78 4.09 -5.42
N ALA A 68 -6.00 5.10 -5.08
CA ALA A 68 -6.31 6.00 -3.95
C ALA A 68 -7.67 6.68 -4.13
N ILE A 69 -8.00 7.09 -5.35
CA ILE A 69 -9.29 7.68 -5.71
C ILE A 69 -10.38 6.60 -5.65
N GLN A 70 -10.17 5.45 -6.31
CA GLN A 70 -11.13 4.35 -6.36
C GLN A 70 -11.47 3.81 -4.97
N TYR A 71 -10.49 3.70 -4.07
CA TYR A 71 -10.68 3.24 -2.69
C TYR A 71 -11.16 4.34 -1.76
N GLN A 72 -11.31 5.57 -2.27
CA GLN A 72 -11.75 6.73 -1.50
C GLN A 72 -10.87 6.97 -0.26
N ILE A 73 -9.55 6.95 -0.44
CA ILE A 73 -8.59 7.12 0.66
C ILE A 73 -8.65 8.54 1.21
N THR A 74 -9.10 8.68 2.45
CA THR A 74 -9.17 9.95 3.18
C THR A 74 -8.53 9.87 4.56
N ASP A 75 -8.23 8.66 5.00
CA ASP A 75 -7.82 8.34 6.37
C ASP A 75 -6.42 7.69 6.40
N PRO A 76 -5.76 7.67 7.56
CA PRO A 76 -4.59 6.82 7.77
C PRO A 76 -4.90 5.33 7.54
N PRO A 77 -3.91 4.50 7.16
CA PRO A 77 -4.15 3.12 6.72
C PRO A 77 -5.01 2.27 7.66
N LEU A 78 -4.72 2.28 8.96
CA LEU A 78 -5.47 1.46 9.94
C LEU A 78 -6.91 1.94 10.13
N VAL A 79 -7.15 3.26 10.09
CA VAL A 79 -8.50 3.83 10.16
C VAL A 79 -9.28 3.45 8.90
N HIS A 80 -8.63 3.54 7.73
CA HIS A 80 -9.23 3.11 6.47
C HIS A 80 -9.58 1.62 6.49
N ASN A 81 -8.66 0.76 6.99
CA ASN A 81 -8.93 -0.67 7.16
C ASN A 81 -10.20 -0.93 7.99
N THR A 82 -10.35 -0.22 9.12
CA THR A 82 -11.54 -0.33 9.95
C THR A 82 -12.80 -0.01 9.16
N LYS A 83 -12.78 1.08 8.38
CA LYS A 83 -13.92 1.47 7.53
C LYS A 83 -14.23 0.45 6.43
N VAL A 84 -13.21 -0.16 5.82
CA VAL A 84 -13.40 -1.25 4.84
C VAL A 84 -14.05 -2.46 5.50
N ASN A 85 -13.56 -2.89 6.68
CA ASN A 85 -14.09 -4.03 7.41
C ASN A 85 -15.54 -3.80 7.91
N MET A 86 -15.93 -2.54 8.12
CA MET A 86 -17.30 -2.14 8.46
C MET A 86 -18.19 -1.96 7.23
N GLY A 87 -17.71 -2.15 6.01
CA GLY A 87 -18.46 -1.92 4.77
C GLY A 87 -18.67 -0.45 4.40
N LEU A 88 -17.98 0.48 5.07
CA LEU A 88 -18.10 1.93 4.83
C LEU A 88 -17.19 2.42 3.70
N LYS A 89 -16.23 1.60 3.28
CA LYS A 89 -15.32 1.85 2.16
C LYS A 89 -15.21 0.59 1.30
N PRO A 90 -15.05 0.74 -0.02
CA PRO A 90 -15.15 -0.42 -0.93
C PRO A 90 -13.95 -1.37 -0.85
N ARG A 91 -12.74 -0.83 -0.80
CA ARG A 91 -11.46 -1.55 -0.83
C ARG A 91 -10.39 -0.71 -0.12
N GLY A 92 -9.15 -1.18 -0.06
CA GLY A 92 -8.00 -0.42 0.44
C GLY A 92 -7.27 -1.11 1.60
N LEU A 93 -7.56 -2.39 1.88
CA LEU A 93 -6.69 -3.22 2.73
C LEU A 93 -5.34 -3.43 2.04
N CYS A 94 -4.28 -3.69 2.79
CA CYS A 94 -2.94 -3.88 2.24
C CYS A 94 -2.89 -4.91 1.10
N TRP A 95 -3.60 -6.02 1.25
CA TRP A 95 -3.63 -7.06 0.22
C TRP A 95 -4.41 -6.65 -1.05
N HIS A 96 -5.41 -5.74 -0.95
CA HIS A 96 -6.07 -5.16 -2.11
C HIS A 96 -5.08 -4.34 -2.95
N TRP A 97 -4.31 -3.49 -2.30
CA TRP A 97 -3.29 -2.67 -2.97
C TRP A 97 -2.24 -3.54 -3.67
N ALA A 98 -1.77 -4.58 -2.97
CA ALA A 98 -0.77 -5.49 -3.51
C ALA A 98 -1.29 -6.28 -4.71
N GLU A 99 -2.54 -6.77 -4.64
CA GLU A 99 -3.20 -7.51 -5.71
C GLU A 99 -3.44 -6.64 -6.95
N ASP A 100 -3.99 -5.45 -6.76
CA ASP A 100 -4.32 -4.58 -7.89
C ASP A 100 -3.05 -4.00 -8.54
N MET A 101 -1.96 -3.77 -7.76
CA MET A 101 -0.66 -3.37 -8.29
C MET A 101 -0.02 -4.50 -9.12
N GLU A 102 0.01 -5.72 -8.58
CA GLU A 102 0.48 -6.91 -9.29
C GLU A 102 -0.28 -7.13 -10.59
N THR A 103 -1.61 -7.11 -10.53
CA THR A 103 -2.48 -7.30 -11.70
C THR A 103 -2.20 -6.25 -12.78
N ARG A 104 -2.06 -4.99 -12.38
CA ARG A 104 -1.83 -3.89 -13.33
C ARG A 104 -0.46 -4.00 -14.01
N LEU A 105 0.59 -4.30 -13.25
CA LEU A 105 1.94 -4.40 -13.80
C LEU A 105 2.12 -5.67 -14.64
N ASN A 106 1.53 -6.79 -14.23
CA ASN A 106 1.55 -8.02 -15.03
C ASN A 106 0.86 -7.86 -16.40
N ALA A 107 -0.15 -6.99 -16.49
CA ALA A 107 -0.84 -6.70 -17.75
C ALA A 107 0.05 -6.00 -18.80
N GLU A 108 1.21 -5.47 -18.41
CA GLU A 108 2.17 -4.84 -19.33
C GLU A 108 2.98 -5.85 -20.16
N GLY A 109 3.05 -7.11 -19.71
CA GLY A 109 3.78 -8.16 -20.43
C GLY A 109 5.28 -7.89 -20.53
N PHE A 110 5.90 -7.38 -19.46
CA PHE A 110 7.35 -7.13 -19.42
C PHE A 110 8.16 -8.39 -19.79
N GLU A 111 9.26 -8.22 -20.49
CA GLU A 111 10.16 -9.31 -20.86
C GLU A 111 11.25 -9.53 -19.79
N THR A 112 11.73 -8.46 -19.16
CA THR A 112 12.84 -8.49 -18.19
C THR A 112 12.39 -8.38 -16.74
N LEU A 113 11.13 -8.03 -16.50
CA LEU A 113 10.55 -7.83 -15.17
C LEU A 113 9.39 -8.81 -14.91
N GLU A 114 9.17 -9.11 -13.65
CA GLU A 114 8.00 -9.88 -13.18
C GLU A 114 7.55 -9.40 -11.81
N MET A 115 6.33 -9.79 -11.43
CA MET A 115 5.73 -9.42 -10.15
C MET A 115 5.71 -10.61 -9.21
N SER A 116 6.02 -10.32 -7.95
CA SER A 116 5.90 -11.23 -6.81
C SER A 116 5.03 -10.61 -5.73
N ARG A 117 4.51 -11.43 -4.82
CA ARG A 117 3.76 -10.99 -3.64
C ARG A 117 4.47 -11.46 -2.36
N ALA A 118 4.50 -10.59 -1.37
CA ALA A 118 5.04 -10.93 -0.06
C ALA A 118 4.09 -10.59 1.07
N ILE A 119 4.24 -11.28 2.19
CA ILE A 119 3.52 -11.06 3.44
C ILE A 119 4.56 -10.94 4.55
N ALA A 120 4.41 -9.90 5.37
CA ALA A 120 5.08 -9.81 6.66
C ALA A 120 4.06 -10.17 7.74
N GLU A 121 4.29 -11.27 8.44
CA GLU A 121 3.41 -11.70 9.52
C GLU A 121 3.51 -10.75 10.72
N GLY A 122 2.35 -10.35 11.20
CA GLY A 122 2.24 -9.49 12.38
C GLY A 122 2.75 -10.20 13.64
N ARG A 123 3.45 -9.46 14.50
CA ARG A 123 3.91 -9.95 15.81
C ARG A 123 3.38 -9.04 16.91
N GLY A 124 2.82 -9.63 17.97
CA GLY A 124 2.20 -8.88 19.06
C GLY A 124 0.96 -8.12 18.58
N PHE A 125 0.97 -6.79 18.69
CA PHE A 125 -0.15 -5.94 18.26
C PHE A 125 -0.10 -5.49 16.79
N ARG A 126 0.91 -5.95 16.03
CA ARG A 126 1.01 -5.64 14.61
C ARG A 126 0.14 -6.58 13.79
N ILE A 127 -0.59 -6.02 12.84
CA ILE A 127 -1.35 -6.82 11.86
C ILE A 127 -0.41 -7.37 10.78
N ASP A 128 -0.83 -8.44 10.11
CA ASP A 128 -0.20 -8.88 8.88
C ASP A 128 -0.18 -7.76 7.85
N HIS A 129 0.90 -7.69 7.09
CA HIS A 129 1.02 -6.74 5.99
C HIS A 129 1.36 -7.45 4.69
N SER A 130 0.74 -7.03 3.60
CA SER A 130 0.94 -7.59 2.27
C SER A 130 1.41 -6.51 1.32
N THR A 131 2.36 -6.84 0.45
CA THR A 131 2.88 -5.93 -0.57
C THR A 131 3.07 -6.63 -1.91
N ALA A 132 3.14 -5.84 -2.99
CA ALA A 132 3.66 -6.26 -4.27
C ALA A 132 5.18 -5.98 -4.33
N ILE A 133 5.89 -6.83 -5.03
CA ILE A 133 7.33 -6.68 -5.29
C ILE A 133 7.54 -6.82 -6.79
N ILE A 134 8.28 -5.90 -7.38
CA ILE A 134 8.78 -6.03 -8.74
C ILE A 134 10.20 -6.55 -8.69
N ASN A 135 10.50 -7.60 -9.45
CA ASN A 135 11.84 -8.21 -9.50
C ASN A 135 12.26 -8.47 -10.96
N ALA A 136 13.54 -8.65 -11.17
CA ALA A 136 14.03 -9.09 -12.47
C ALA A 136 13.50 -10.49 -12.76
N ARG A 137 13.09 -10.75 -13.99
CA ARG A 137 12.46 -12.02 -14.38
C ARG A 137 13.32 -13.22 -14.05
N GLY A 138 12.75 -14.19 -13.34
CA GLY A 138 13.43 -15.41 -12.89
C GLY A 138 14.39 -15.21 -11.73
N ASP A 139 14.41 -14.03 -11.09
CA ASP A 139 15.20 -13.78 -9.89
C ASP A 139 14.36 -13.96 -8.62
N ASP A 140 15.04 -14.11 -7.49
CA ASP A 140 14.36 -14.18 -6.19
C ASP A 140 13.76 -12.83 -5.81
N TYR A 141 12.54 -12.85 -5.25
CA TYR A 141 11.83 -11.63 -4.84
C TYR A 141 12.61 -10.79 -3.82
N THR A 142 13.54 -11.40 -3.06
CA THR A 142 14.38 -10.70 -2.08
C THR A 142 15.36 -9.72 -2.73
N ASN A 143 15.64 -9.90 -4.03
CA ASN A 143 16.45 -8.98 -4.84
C ASN A 143 15.59 -7.90 -5.53
N GLY A 144 14.29 -7.92 -5.31
CA GLY A 144 13.32 -7.01 -5.92
C GLY A 144 13.14 -5.70 -5.16
N VAL A 145 12.18 -4.92 -5.64
CA VAL A 145 11.77 -3.62 -5.09
C VAL A 145 10.33 -3.73 -4.58
N VAL A 146 10.13 -3.42 -3.30
CA VAL A 146 8.81 -3.29 -2.66
C VAL A 146 8.03 -2.14 -3.30
N LEU A 147 6.75 -2.37 -3.61
CA LEU A 147 5.78 -1.37 -4.07
C LEU A 147 4.59 -1.35 -3.12
N ASP A 148 4.58 -0.42 -2.16
CA ASP A 148 3.63 -0.42 -1.04
C ASP A 148 2.84 0.91 -0.92
N PRO A 149 1.74 1.06 -1.65
CA PRO A 149 0.89 2.24 -1.55
C PRO A 149 0.11 2.33 -0.23
N TRP A 150 -0.13 1.20 0.44
CA TRP A 150 -0.92 1.17 1.67
C TRP A 150 -0.21 1.88 2.81
N ARG A 151 1.10 1.66 2.97
CA ARG A 151 1.92 2.15 4.08
C ARG A 151 1.82 3.65 4.30
N GLU A 152 1.77 4.41 3.22
CA GLU A 152 1.71 5.87 3.23
C GLU A 152 0.30 6.41 2.90
N GLY A 153 -0.74 5.55 3.06
CA GLY A 153 -2.13 5.97 2.90
C GLY A 153 -2.47 6.49 1.49
N GLY A 154 -2.02 5.76 0.46
CA GLY A 154 -2.28 6.10 -0.94
C GLY A 154 -1.16 6.87 -1.63
N THR A 155 0.01 6.99 -0.98
CA THR A 155 1.27 7.41 -1.62
C THR A 155 2.16 6.19 -1.77
N LEU A 156 2.81 6.04 -2.91
CA LEU A 156 3.65 4.88 -3.16
C LEU A 156 4.94 4.96 -2.32
N PHE A 157 5.10 4.06 -1.37
CA PHE A 157 6.39 3.74 -0.78
C PHE A 157 7.08 2.70 -1.65
N PHE A 158 8.39 2.84 -1.86
CA PHE A 158 9.20 1.83 -2.52
C PHE A 158 10.62 1.80 -1.93
N ALA A 159 11.20 0.63 -1.88
CA ALA A 159 12.59 0.38 -1.50
C ALA A 159 13.03 -1.01 -1.99
N PRO A 160 14.32 -1.26 -2.21
CA PRO A 160 14.83 -2.63 -2.32
C PRO A 160 14.37 -3.46 -1.12
N VAL A 161 13.96 -4.72 -1.35
CA VAL A 161 13.50 -5.61 -0.28
C VAL A 161 14.54 -5.70 0.86
N ALA A 162 15.82 -5.80 0.52
CA ALA A 162 16.91 -5.88 1.48
C ALA A 162 17.09 -4.61 2.34
N GLU A 163 16.58 -3.47 1.89
CA GLU A 163 16.67 -2.18 2.60
C GLU A 163 15.41 -1.84 3.41
N ASP A 164 14.31 -2.58 3.22
CA ASP A 164 13.08 -2.38 3.98
C ASP A 164 13.18 -3.01 5.37
N THR A 165 13.75 -2.31 6.31
CA THR A 165 13.93 -2.76 7.70
C THR A 165 12.66 -2.76 8.53
N ARG A 166 11.55 -2.21 8.02
CA ARG A 166 10.28 -2.12 8.76
C ARG A 166 9.53 -3.44 8.80
N TYR A 167 9.64 -4.24 7.74
CA TYR A 167 8.92 -5.50 7.57
C TYR A 167 9.89 -6.62 7.20
N PHE A 168 9.66 -7.80 7.76
CA PHE A 168 10.32 -9.03 7.34
C PHE A 168 9.42 -9.72 6.31
N TRP A 169 9.77 -9.59 5.05
CA TRP A 169 8.99 -10.11 3.95
C TRP A 169 9.25 -11.60 3.71
N GLU A 170 8.19 -12.37 3.61
CA GLU A 170 8.21 -13.77 3.17
C GLU A 170 7.34 -13.90 1.91
N ALA A 171 7.72 -14.81 1.00
CA ALA A 171 6.91 -15.08 -0.18
C ALA A 171 5.48 -15.46 0.24
N ARG A 172 4.50 -14.86 -0.42
CA ARG A 172 3.06 -15.04 -0.09
C ARG A 172 2.66 -16.51 -0.07
N GLU A 173 3.15 -17.29 -1.04
CA GLU A 173 2.84 -18.71 -1.22
C GLU A 173 3.36 -19.54 -0.03
N VAL A 174 4.54 -19.21 0.49
CA VAL A 174 5.13 -19.86 1.66
C VAL A 174 4.28 -19.61 2.90
N VAL A 175 3.91 -18.35 3.14
CA VAL A 175 3.08 -17.98 4.30
C VAL A 175 1.70 -18.64 4.23
N LEU A 176 1.06 -18.62 3.07
CA LEU A 176 -0.27 -19.22 2.88
C LEU A 176 -0.24 -20.74 2.98
N GLY A 177 0.79 -21.39 2.42
CA GLY A 177 1.00 -22.85 2.57
C GLY A 177 1.13 -23.25 4.02
N ARG A 178 2.03 -22.59 4.76
CA ARG A 178 2.19 -22.81 6.22
C ARG A 178 0.88 -22.65 7.00
N ARG A 179 0.05 -21.69 6.65
CA ARG A 179 -1.26 -21.46 7.31
C ARG A 179 -2.29 -22.52 6.96
N GLN A 180 -2.24 -23.08 5.76
CA GLN A 180 -3.11 -24.20 5.37
C GLN A 180 -2.75 -25.47 6.12
N ASP A 181 -1.44 -25.79 6.24
CA ASP A 181 -0.96 -26.94 6.97
C ASP A 181 -1.36 -26.89 8.45
N LEU A 182 -1.21 -25.73 9.09
CA LEU A 182 -1.62 -25.53 10.48
C LEU A 182 -3.12 -25.76 10.71
N ARG A 183 -3.98 -25.37 9.75
CA ARG A 183 -5.42 -25.61 9.84
C ARG A 183 -5.79 -27.07 9.65
N SER A 184 -5.08 -27.80 8.78
CA SER A 184 -5.32 -29.23 8.53
C SER A 184 -4.93 -30.12 9.71
N VAL A 185 -3.98 -29.68 10.54
CA VAL A 185 -3.55 -30.40 11.75
C VAL A 185 -4.46 -30.11 12.96
N ALA A 186 -5.15 -28.96 12.96
CA ALA A 186 -6.01 -28.51 14.07
C ALA A 186 -7.48 -28.94 13.96
N GLY A 187 -7.90 -29.53 12.83
CA GLY A 187 -9.27 -30.03 12.55
C GLY A 187 -9.29 -31.53 12.52
#